data_72d412e0626ccc535c47c2736fb41509
#
_entry.id   72d412e0626ccc535c47c2736fb41509
#
_cell.length_a   1.000
_cell.length_b   1.000
_cell.length_c   1.000
_cell.angle_alpha   90.00
_cell.angle_beta   90.00
_cell.angle_gamma   90.00
#
_symmetry.space_group_name_H-M   'P 1'
#
loop_
_entity.id
_entity.type
_entity.pdbx_description
1 polymer ?
#
loop_
_entity_poly.entity_id
_entity_poly.type
_entity_poly.pdbx_seq_one_letter_code
_entity_poly.pdbx_strand_id
1 'polypeptide(L)'
;MELNDNEIKRKGLMFVLSSPSGAGKTSLSRKLLELDKELFLSISYTTRPPRPGEIDGEDYFFVNNDDFAFMQEQNEFLEYAKVFDYYYGTPKKPVQMILNKGRDVLFDIDWQGTQQLMNNSKDDLVKVFVLPPSIKELERRLKER
;
A
#
# COMPACT_ATOMS: atom_id res chain seq x y z
N MET A 1 25.80 -38.53 -0.68
CA MET A 1 25.19 -37.71 -1.73
C MET A 1 24.52 -36.55 -1.03
N GLU A 2 25.23 -35.44 -0.90
CA GLU A 2 24.66 -34.24 -0.32
C GLU A 2 23.71 -33.66 -1.34
N LEU A 3 22.41 -33.70 -1.03
CA LEU A 3 21.43 -32.94 -1.74
C LEU A 3 21.71 -31.46 -1.40
N ASN A 4 22.26 -30.74 -2.37
CA ASN A 4 22.29 -29.29 -2.31
C ASN A 4 20.82 -28.83 -2.22
N ASP A 5 20.40 -28.51 -1.01
CA ASP A 5 19.20 -27.71 -0.77
C ASP A 5 19.43 -26.31 -1.36
N ASN A 6 19.31 -26.22 -2.67
CA ASN A 6 18.93 -24.98 -3.30
C ASN A 6 17.49 -24.72 -2.85
N GLU A 7 17.33 -24.29 -1.59
CA GLU A 7 16.08 -23.70 -1.16
C GLU A 7 15.74 -22.61 -2.16
N ILE A 8 14.73 -22.86 -2.97
CA ILE A 8 14.13 -21.83 -3.81
C ILE A 8 13.54 -20.81 -2.83
N LYS A 9 14.32 -19.78 -2.53
CA LYS A 9 13.85 -18.70 -1.66
C LYS A 9 12.70 -18.03 -2.36
N ARG A 10 11.51 -18.15 -1.78
CA ARG A 10 10.33 -17.41 -2.23
C ARG A 10 10.63 -15.92 -2.15
N LYS A 11 10.45 -15.21 -3.27
CA LYS A 11 10.42 -13.75 -3.29
C LYS A 11 9.01 -13.29 -2.93
N GLY A 12 8.89 -12.28 -2.08
CA GLY A 12 7.60 -11.69 -1.74
C GLY A 12 6.95 -10.98 -2.92
N LEU A 13 5.64 -10.88 -2.88
CA LEU A 13 4.82 -10.20 -3.87
C LEU A 13 4.21 -8.92 -3.30
N MET A 14 3.99 -7.95 -4.17
CA MET A 14 3.27 -6.73 -3.87
C MET A 14 1.81 -6.87 -4.33
N PHE A 15 0.87 -6.59 -3.44
CA PHE A 15 -0.56 -6.60 -3.73
C PHE A 15 -1.13 -5.19 -3.62
N VAL A 16 -1.78 -4.73 -4.66
CA VAL A 16 -2.49 -3.44 -4.65
C VAL A 16 -3.99 -3.71 -4.74
N LEU A 17 -4.73 -3.23 -3.74
CA LEU A 17 -6.19 -3.19 -3.80
C LEU A 17 -6.62 -1.89 -4.45
N SER A 18 -7.41 -2.00 -5.51
CA SER A 18 -8.02 -0.88 -6.19
C SER A 18 -9.54 -1.06 -6.21
N SER A 19 -10.28 0.01 -5.97
CA SER A 19 -11.73 -0.05 -5.92
C SER A 19 -12.38 1.31 -6.09
N PRO A 20 -13.65 1.36 -6.52
CA PRO A 20 -14.46 2.55 -6.29
C PRO A 20 -14.59 2.85 -4.79
N SER A 21 -14.73 4.11 -4.42
CA SER A 21 -15.00 4.50 -3.04
C SER A 21 -16.26 3.79 -2.53
N GLY A 22 -16.21 3.22 -1.33
CA GLY A 22 -17.34 2.51 -0.74
C GLY A 22 -17.49 1.04 -1.14
N ALA A 23 -16.56 0.48 -1.92
CA ALA A 23 -16.61 -0.94 -2.33
C ALA A 23 -16.16 -1.93 -1.24
N GLY A 24 -15.67 -1.45 -0.10
CA GLY A 24 -15.25 -2.29 1.03
C GLY A 24 -13.75 -2.56 1.09
N LYS A 25 -12.92 -1.78 0.41
CA LYS A 25 -11.46 -1.95 0.34
C LYS A 25 -10.80 -1.96 1.73
N THR A 26 -11.13 -1.01 2.60
CA THR A 26 -10.57 -0.93 3.96
C THR A 26 -10.93 -2.14 4.81
N SER A 27 -12.19 -2.57 4.77
CA SER A 27 -12.66 -3.76 5.50
C SER A 27 -11.97 -5.02 4.99
N LEU A 28 -11.80 -5.15 3.68
CA LEU A 28 -11.11 -6.29 3.07
C LEU A 28 -9.64 -6.32 3.45
N SER A 29 -8.95 -5.18 3.41
CA SER A 29 -7.54 -5.06 3.81
C SER A 29 -7.33 -5.50 5.25
N ARG A 30 -8.16 -5.04 6.17
CA ARG A 30 -8.10 -5.43 7.59
C ARG A 30 -8.29 -6.94 7.76
N LYS A 31 -9.26 -7.51 7.06
CA LYS A 31 -9.54 -8.95 7.15
C LYS A 31 -8.41 -9.79 6.60
N LEU A 32 -7.80 -9.38 5.49
CA LEU A 32 -6.65 -10.06 4.92
C LEU A 32 -5.45 -10.06 5.88
N LEU A 33 -5.17 -8.93 6.52
CA LEU A 33 -4.08 -8.82 7.50
C LEU A 33 -4.31 -9.66 8.76
N GLU A 34 -5.56 -9.84 9.16
CA GLU A 34 -5.93 -10.74 10.26
C GLU A 34 -5.70 -12.21 9.91
N LEU A 35 -6.06 -12.61 8.69
CA LEU A 35 -6.02 -14.01 8.23
C LEU A 35 -4.64 -14.48 7.82
N ASP A 36 -3.82 -13.60 7.30
CA ASP A 36 -2.48 -13.93 6.81
C ASP A 36 -1.42 -13.10 7.54
N LYS A 37 -0.68 -13.75 8.44
CA LYS A 37 0.37 -13.11 9.24
C LYS A 37 1.66 -12.86 8.47
N GLU A 38 1.81 -13.42 7.28
CA GLU A 38 2.92 -13.16 6.36
C GLU A 38 2.65 -11.97 5.42
N LEU A 39 1.46 -11.40 5.48
CA LEU A 39 1.08 -10.20 4.74
C LEU A 39 1.28 -8.95 5.61
N PHE A 40 1.98 -7.96 5.06
CA PHE A 40 2.29 -6.70 5.73
C PHE A 40 1.67 -5.53 5.00
N LEU A 41 1.03 -4.63 5.73
CA LEU A 41 0.53 -3.39 5.18
C LEU A 41 1.69 -2.40 5.03
N SER A 42 1.86 -1.83 3.84
CA SER A 42 2.79 -0.72 3.63
C SER A 42 2.22 0.55 4.27
N ILE A 43 3.01 1.18 5.14
CA ILE A 43 2.64 2.44 5.78
C ILE A 43 3.25 3.60 4.98
N SER A 44 2.41 4.48 4.46
CA SER A 44 2.82 5.63 3.65
C SER A 44 3.22 6.83 4.52
N TYR A 45 4.12 7.64 3.99
CA TYR A 45 4.37 9.00 4.50
C TYR A 45 3.34 9.97 3.95
N THR A 46 2.94 10.94 4.75
CA THR A 46 2.04 12.01 4.30
C THR A 46 2.36 13.35 4.95
N THR A 47 2.13 14.42 4.21
CA THR A 47 2.20 15.79 4.72
C THR A 47 0.88 16.28 5.29
N ARG A 48 -0.18 15.46 5.17
CA ARG A 48 -1.48 15.76 5.78
C ARG A 48 -1.37 15.68 7.29
N PRO A 49 -1.88 16.66 8.03
CA PRO A 49 -1.97 16.57 9.49
C PRO A 49 -2.77 15.35 9.94
N PRO A 50 -2.41 14.73 11.08
CA PRO A 50 -3.18 13.63 11.62
C PRO A 50 -4.63 14.03 11.90
N ARG A 51 -5.56 13.13 11.57
CA ARG A 51 -6.96 13.22 11.98
C ARG A 51 -7.13 12.64 13.39
N PRO A 52 -8.20 13.02 14.13
CA PRO A 52 -8.48 12.42 15.42
C PRO A 52 -8.50 10.88 15.33
N GLY A 53 -7.76 10.24 16.23
CA GLY A 53 -7.66 8.77 16.29
C GLY A 53 -6.57 8.15 15.40
N GLU A 54 -5.96 8.91 14.50
CA GLU A 54 -4.83 8.42 13.72
C GLU A 54 -3.54 8.40 14.55
N ILE A 55 -2.74 7.35 14.36
CA ILE A 55 -1.51 7.10 15.12
C ILE A 55 -0.32 7.14 14.15
N ASP A 56 0.68 7.97 14.48
CA ASP A 56 1.93 8.03 13.73
C ASP A 56 2.65 6.69 13.74
N GLY A 57 3.08 6.24 12.56
CA GLY A 57 3.74 4.95 12.38
C GLY A 57 2.80 3.76 12.23
N GLU A 58 1.50 3.93 12.46
CA GLU A 58 0.48 2.87 12.27
C GLU A 58 -0.43 3.18 11.08
N ASP A 59 -1.03 4.37 11.05
CA ASP A 59 -1.89 4.81 9.94
C ASP A 59 -1.07 5.44 8.82
N TYR A 60 -0.18 6.34 9.18
CA TYR A 60 0.78 7.01 8.31
C TYR A 60 2.03 7.37 9.11
N PHE A 61 3.12 7.67 8.41
CA PHE A 61 4.21 8.48 8.95
C PHE A 61 3.92 9.95 8.61
N PHE A 62 3.58 10.75 9.60
CA PHE A 62 3.25 12.16 9.43
C PHE A 62 4.51 13.02 9.44
N VAL A 63 4.75 13.72 8.33
CA VAL A 63 5.94 14.57 8.14
C VAL A 63 5.53 15.95 7.62
N ASN A 64 6.42 16.92 7.73
CA ASN A 64 6.23 18.23 7.12
C ASN A 64 6.61 18.21 5.63
N ASN A 65 6.31 19.31 4.92
CA ASN A 65 6.61 19.43 3.49
C ASN A 65 8.10 19.36 3.19
N ASP A 66 8.95 19.95 4.04
CA ASP A 66 10.40 19.98 3.84
C ASP A 66 11.01 18.58 3.96
N ASP A 67 10.59 17.81 4.96
CA ASP A 67 11.04 16.43 5.15
C ASP A 67 10.58 15.53 4.01
N PHE A 68 9.34 15.70 3.53
CA PHE A 68 8.83 14.94 2.40
C PHE A 68 9.62 15.25 1.12
N ALA A 69 9.87 16.55 0.86
CA ALA A 69 10.66 16.98 -0.29
C ALA A 69 12.09 16.42 -0.25
N PHE A 70 12.71 16.40 0.93
CA PHE A 70 14.04 15.81 1.10
C PHE A 70 14.04 14.31 0.79
N MET A 71 13.09 13.56 1.28
CA MET A 71 12.94 12.14 0.97
C MET A 71 12.75 11.90 -0.54
N GLN A 72 12.00 12.77 -1.18
CA GLN A 72 11.75 12.77 -2.62
C GLN A 72 13.05 12.99 -3.41
N GLU A 73 13.85 13.97 -3.03
CA GLU A 73 15.16 14.26 -3.62
C GLU A 73 16.14 13.10 -3.46
N GLN A 74 16.10 12.41 -2.32
CA GLN A 74 16.92 11.24 -2.04
C GLN A 74 16.40 9.96 -2.72
N ASN A 75 15.33 10.07 -3.51
CA ASN A 75 14.70 8.95 -4.20
C ASN A 75 14.31 7.80 -3.25
N GLU A 76 13.77 8.14 -2.10
CA GLU A 76 13.39 7.18 -1.05
C GLU A 76 12.00 6.58 -1.23
N PHE A 77 11.21 7.06 -2.19
CA PHE A 77 9.88 6.57 -2.45
C PHE A 77 9.80 5.61 -3.65
N LEU A 78 9.04 4.52 -3.52
CA LEU A 78 8.62 3.67 -4.62
C LEU A 78 7.64 4.38 -5.54
N GLU A 79 6.73 5.14 -4.96
CA GLU A 79 5.76 5.99 -5.62
C GLU A 79 5.44 7.16 -4.71
N TYR A 80 5.00 8.24 -5.27
CA TYR A 80 4.44 9.37 -4.54
C TYR A 80 3.42 10.10 -5.41
N ALA A 81 2.45 10.72 -4.75
CA ALA A 81 1.40 11.47 -5.41
C ALA A 81 0.95 12.65 -4.56
N LYS A 82 0.47 13.69 -5.21
CA LYS A 82 -0.26 14.77 -4.57
C LYS A 82 -1.76 14.51 -4.72
N VAL A 83 -2.45 14.38 -3.61
CA VAL A 83 -3.90 14.16 -3.56
C VAL A 83 -4.52 15.32 -2.79
N PHE A 84 -5.35 16.11 -3.47
CA PHE A 84 -5.81 17.42 -3.00
C PHE A 84 -4.59 18.30 -2.69
N ASP A 85 -4.41 18.75 -1.46
CA ASP A 85 -3.32 19.65 -1.09
C ASP A 85 -2.15 18.96 -0.39
N TYR A 86 -2.18 17.64 -0.25
CA TYR A 86 -1.22 16.87 0.52
C TYR A 86 -0.48 15.84 -0.31
N TYR A 87 0.76 15.59 0.07
CA TYR A 87 1.58 14.54 -0.53
C TYR A 87 1.45 13.23 0.23
N TYR A 88 1.56 12.14 -0.51
CA TYR A 88 1.59 10.76 0.00
C TYR A 88 2.70 10.01 -0.72
N GLY A 89 3.44 9.19 -0.01
CA GLY A 89 4.53 8.43 -0.61
C GLY A 89 4.79 7.10 0.10
N THR A 90 5.12 6.08 -0.67
CA THR A 90 5.47 4.75 -0.18
C THR A 90 6.98 4.62 -0.07
N PRO A 91 7.54 4.36 1.12
CA PRO A 91 9.00 4.23 1.30
C PRO A 91 9.51 2.93 0.67
N LYS A 92 10.67 3.02 -0.04
CA LYS A 92 11.30 1.88 -0.70
C LYS A 92 11.85 0.85 0.26
N LYS A 93 12.67 1.30 1.23
CA LYS A 93 13.47 0.39 2.08
C LYS A 93 12.62 -0.59 2.88
N PRO A 94 11.57 -0.18 3.61
CA PRO A 94 10.74 -1.12 4.35
C PRO A 94 10.09 -2.17 3.47
N VAL A 95 9.60 -1.77 2.29
CA VAL A 95 8.98 -2.67 1.32
C VAL A 95 9.99 -3.68 0.80
N GLN A 96 11.16 -3.24 0.38
CA GLN A 96 12.24 -4.13 -0.12
C GLN A 96 12.69 -5.14 0.96
N MET A 97 12.79 -4.70 2.20
CA MET A 97 13.15 -5.58 3.32
C MET A 97 12.14 -6.70 3.52
N ILE A 98 10.85 -6.39 3.46
CA ILE A 98 9.78 -7.39 3.60
C ILE A 98 9.80 -8.37 2.43
N LEU A 99 9.88 -7.86 1.21
CA LEU A 99 9.93 -8.69 0.00
C LEU A 99 11.15 -9.62 -0.02
N ASN A 100 12.31 -9.14 0.42
CA ASN A 100 13.55 -9.94 0.47
C ASN A 100 13.49 -11.07 1.51
N LYS A 101 12.63 -10.95 2.51
CA LYS A 101 12.34 -12.01 3.48
C LYS A 101 11.33 -13.03 2.96
N GLY A 102 10.88 -12.92 1.72
CA GLY A 102 9.88 -13.79 1.12
C GLY A 102 8.45 -13.53 1.59
N ARG A 103 8.20 -12.36 2.18
CA ARG A 103 6.88 -11.96 2.68
C ARG A 103 6.21 -10.99 1.72
N ASP A 104 4.89 -10.93 1.76
CA ASP A 104 4.09 -10.13 0.86
C ASP A 104 3.72 -8.78 1.46
N VAL A 105 3.59 -7.77 0.61
CA VAL A 105 3.21 -6.40 1.01
C VAL A 105 1.91 -6.01 0.35
N LEU A 106 0.98 -5.53 1.17
CA LEU A 106 -0.29 -4.98 0.74
C LEU A 106 -0.21 -3.45 0.68
N PHE A 107 -0.65 -2.86 -0.41
CA PHE A 107 -0.73 -1.42 -0.60
C PHE A 107 -2.18 -0.97 -0.66
N ASP A 108 -2.50 0.03 0.13
CA ASP A 108 -3.75 0.78 0.07
C ASP A 108 -3.45 2.19 -0.43
N ILE A 109 -3.30 2.33 -1.73
CA ILE A 109 -2.91 3.56 -2.42
C ILE A 109 -3.92 3.89 -3.52
N ASP A 110 -3.93 5.15 -3.96
CA ASP A 110 -4.79 5.58 -5.04
C ASP A 110 -4.31 5.07 -6.42
N TRP A 111 -5.08 5.34 -7.46
CA TRP A 111 -4.75 4.87 -8.79
C TRP A 111 -3.48 5.51 -9.36
N GLN A 112 -3.13 6.74 -8.98
CA GLN A 112 -1.90 7.40 -9.42
C GLN A 112 -0.67 6.65 -8.89
N GLY A 113 -0.65 6.34 -7.59
CA GLY A 113 0.40 5.54 -6.98
C GLY A 113 0.46 4.13 -7.56
N THR A 114 -0.68 3.52 -7.82
CA THR A 114 -0.76 2.21 -8.47
C THR A 114 -0.12 2.22 -9.86
N GLN A 115 -0.35 3.25 -10.66
CA GLN A 115 0.29 3.37 -11.98
C GLN A 115 1.81 3.51 -11.88
N GLN A 116 2.31 4.26 -10.93
CA GLN A 116 3.76 4.39 -10.70
C GLN A 116 4.37 3.06 -10.28
N LEU A 117 3.75 2.33 -9.36
CA LEU A 117 4.21 1.00 -8.96
C LEU A 117 4.23 0.03 -10.14
N MET A 118 3.21 0.04 -10.98
CA MET A 118 3.16 -0.80 -12.18
C MET A 118 4.30 -0.50 -13.15
N ASN A 119 4.64 0.76 -13.34
CA ASN A 119 5.72 1.16 -14.23
C ASN A 119 7.10 0.77 -13.68
N ASN A 120 7.25 0.78 -12.35
CA ASN A 120 8.53 0.57 -11.67
C ASN A 120 8.77 -0.87 -11.22
N SER A 121 7.73 -1.71 -11.11
CA SER A 121 7.81 -3.03 -10.47
C SER A 121 6.84 -4.03 -11.08
N LYS A 122 6.83 -4.15 -12.41
CA LYS A 122 5.85 -4.97 -13.16
C LYS A 122 5.82 -6.44 -12.76
N ASP A 123 6.97 -7.03 -12.48
CA ASP A 123 7.10 -8.49 -12.35
C ASP A 123 6.61 -9.03 -11.00
N ASP A 124 6.60 -8.18 -9.97
CA ASP A 124 6.29 -8.57 -8.59
C ASP A 124 4.97 -7.99 -8.09
N LEU A 125 4.20 -7.36 -8.96
CA LEU A 125 2.97 -6.64 -8.60
C LEU A 125 1.71 -7.40 -9.04
N VAL A 126 0.83 -7.68 -8.09
CA VAL A 126 -0.50 -8.24 -8.32
C VAL A 126 -1.54 -7.17 -8.02
N LYS A 127 -2.37 -6.86 -9.01
CA LYS A 127 -3.49 -5.93 -8.85
C LYS A 127 -4.77 -6.71 -8.56
N VAL A 128 -5.46 -6.30 -7.51
CA VAL A 128 -6.77 -6.84 -7.15
C VAL A 128 -7.79 -5.71 -7.21
N PHE A 129 -8.78 -5.84 -8.08
CA PHE A 129 -9.84 -4.86 -8.21
C PHE A 129 -11.06 -5.31 -7.41
N VAL A 130 -11.45 -4.51 -6.42
CA VAL A 130 -12.59 -4.79 -5.54
C VAL A 130 -13.82 -4.07 -6.07
N LEU A 131 -14.84 -4.84 -6.40
CA LEU A 131 -16.12 -4.31 -6.87
C LEU A 131 -17.20 -4.47 -5.79
N PRO A 132 -18.11 -3.48 -5.65
CA PRO A 132 -19.29 -3.68 -4.84
C PRO A 132 -20.22 -4.73 -5.48
N PRO A 133 -21.14 -5.36 -4.72
CA PRO A 133 -22.07 -6.33 -5.27
C PRO A 133 -22.97 -5.80 -6.39
N SER A 134 -23.25 -4.49 -6.36
CA SER A 134 -24.06 -3.80 -7.37
C SER A 134 -23.83 -2.28 -7.30
N ILE A 135 -24.21 -1.57 -8.36
CA ILE A 135 -24.22 -0.09 -8.36
C ILE A 135 -25.18 0.45 -7.30
N LYS A 136 -26.32 -0.20 -7.12
CA LYS A 136 -27.31 0.19 -6.10
C LYS A 136 -26.74 0.09 -4.69
N GLU A 137 -25.99 -0.97 -4.38
CA GLU A 137 -25.32 -1.13 -3.10
C GLU A 137 -24.23 -0.08 -2.89
N LEU A 138 -23.46 0.26 -3.93
CA LEU A 138 -22.45 1.32 -3.88
C LEU A 138 -23.09 2.69 -3.59
N GLU A 139 -24.18 3.03 -4.26
CA GLU A 139 -24.93 4.26 -4.01
C GLU A 139 -25.42 4.34 -2.57
N ARG A 140 -25.95 3.25 -2.04
CA ARG A 140 -26.38 3.16 -0.65
C ARG A 140 -25.24 3.46 0.32
N ARG A 141 -24.09 2.83 0.14
CA ARG A 141 -22.90 3.00 0.99
C ARG A 141 -22.36 4.41 0.94
N LEU A 142 -22.36 5.05 -0.22
CA LEU A 142 -21.88 6.43 -0.38
C LEU A 142 -22.82 7.45 0.26
N LYS A 143 -24.12 7.19 0.28
CA LYS A 143 -25.12 8.08 0.94
C LYS A 143 -25.09 7.98 2.47
N GLU A 144 -24.66 6.86 3.03
CA GLU A 144 -24.58 6.59 4.46
C GLU A 144 -23.28 7.08 5.13
N ARG A 145 -22.40 7.70 4.36
CA ARG A 145 -21.15 8.29 4.87
C ARG A 145 -21.38 9.60 5.60
#